data_6970728b8192cecfbd711de8a0d02604
#
_entry.id   6970728b8192cecfbd711de8a0d02604
#
_cell.length_a   1.000
_cell.length_b   1.000
_cell.length_c   1.000
_cell.angle_alpha   90.00
_cell.angle_beta   90.00
_cell.angle_gamma   90.00
#
_symmetry.space_group_name_H-M   'P 1'
#
loop_
_entity.id
_entity.type
_entity.pdbx_description
1 polymer ?
#
loop_
_entity_poly.entity_id
_entity_poly.type
_entity_poly.pdbx_seq_one_letter_code
_entity_poly.pdbx_strand_id
1 'polypeptide(L)'
;MLPLLGLLFLSAFLFWHFVWKRRDLPPGPVPLPLVGNGLTIGSSKCPYAIYQQWARKFGPIYTIWLGELPVVVVADFQLMRELFVKDGDTFAGRDFMEELFKVCAASHGKCYGVIRTEGELWKVTRKFAMRNLGMGKARLEQKYLSDINTMFGRIRQQIAFAAAEEDTSGIQLYLHINRLIGSTINQLLFGHSFSDDQMEDFHQLKYTMDNQTKLLDSVAGKALIGMPFLRHFPPFCWTFAKIDNNLSNVYVYLDKTIAKRIAKRSQTMEKGGEEEDDLLNCFLDQMEEDGATLNEGVAEGEGKAEDYFNLENLRNVCFDLFLAGQETTSVTLSFLVLYLLLDQRVQQKMQKELDELCIEKEERNETEGKEAKMMITTADRPKLPYVNAVINETQRLCNLLPLNLTHRTMADVQIAAGGGANFRLGRGTIIVPQISCVLFDEKVFPNARRFLPERFLNQMGQLERFEELIPFGLGKRVCMGESLARMELFLFTANFFRNFTVLPVDPLSPPSSEKEKGFSVHPIPYKCRIEPRT
;
A
#
# COMPACT_ATOMS: atom_id res chain seq x y z
N MET A 1 13.01 -51.54 -22.03
CA MET A 1 13.02 -51.14 -20.59
C MET A 1 13.02 -49.61 -20.36
N LEU A 2 13.98 -48.85 -20.93
CA LEU A 2 14.02 -47.37 -20.74
C LEU A 2 12.70 -46.63 -21.08
N PRO A 3 12.03 -46.90 -22.24
CA PRO A 3 10.78 -46.19 -22.54
C PRO A 3 9.62 -46.51 -21.55
N LEU A 4 9.58 -47.75 -21.05
CA LEU A 4 8.56 -48.17 -20.10
C LEU A 4 8.77 -47.50 -18.71
N LEU A 5 10.01 -47.38 -18.28
CA LEU A 5 10.40 -46.64 -17.06
C LEU A 5 10.08 -45.14 -17.20
N GLY A 6 10.34 -44.55 -18.37
CA GLY A 6 9.97 -43.17 -18.67
C GLY A 6 8.45 -42.94 -18.62
N LEU A 7 7.66 -43.86 -19.17
CA LEU A 7 6.21 -43.80 -19.13
C LEU A 7 5.64 -43.94 -17.71
N LEU A 8 6.20 -44.85 -16.91
CA LEU A 8 5.84 -45.00 -15.49
C LEU A 8 6.18 -43.76 -14.68
N PHE A 9 7.36 -43.18 -14.88
CA PHE A 9 7.76 -41.94 -14.22
C PHE A 9 6.83 -40.78 -14.59
N LEU A 10 6.55 -40.63 -15.89
CA LEU A 10 5.64 -39.60 -16.38
C LEU A 10 4.24 -39.78 -15.80
N SER A 11 3.72 -41.02 -15.77
CA SER A 11 2.41 -41.32 -15.20
C SER A 11 2.35 -41.03 -13.70
N ALA A 12 3.40 -41.43 -12.96
CA ALA A 12 3.52 -41.13 -11.53
C ALA A 12 3.62 -39.62 -11.26
N PHE A 13 4.40 -38.89 -12.06
CA PHE A 13 4.51 -37.43 -11.99
C PHE A 13 3.17 -36.75 -12.29
N LEU A 14 2.45 -37.16 -13.34
CA LEU A 14 1.15 -36.61 -13.69
C LEU A 14 0.11 -36.89 -12.59
N PHE A 15 0.09 -38.13 -12.07
CA PHE A 15 -0.79 -38.49 -10.94
C PHE A 15 -0.47 -37.65 -9.71
N TRP A 16 0.81 -37.52 -9.34
CA TRP A 16 1.24 -36.68 -8.22
C TRP A 16 0.84 -35.21 -8.45
N HIS A 17 1.13 -34.66 -9.63
CA HIS A 17 0.88 -33.26 -9.95
C HIS A 17 -0.61 -32.90 -9.98
N PHE A 18 -1.43 -33.71 -10.66
CA PHE A 18 -2.85 -33.37 -10.88
C PHE A 18 -3.80 -33.91 -9.83
N VAL A 19 -3.40 -34.92 -9.05
CA VAL A 19 -4.28 -35.58 -8.07
C VAL A 19 -3.69 -35.47 -6.66
N TRP A 20 -2.51 -36.05 -6.41
CA TRP A 20 -2.02 -36.27 -5.06
C TRP A 20 -1.74 -35.00 -4.27
N LYS A 21 -0.98 -34.04 -4.82
CA LYS A 21 -0.64 -32.80 -4.13
C LYS A 21 -1.81 -31.85 -3.89
N ARG A 22 -2.96 -32.10 -4.51
CA ARG A 22 -4.15 -31.24 -4.44
C ARG A 22 -5.25 -31.79 -3.53
N ARG A 23 -5.15 -33.04 -3.09
CA ARG A 23 -6.25 -33.79 -2.44
C ARG A 23 -6.75 -33.18 -1.11
N ASP A 24 -5.85 -32.56 -0.35
CA ASP A 24 -6.13 -32.02 1.01
C ASP A 24 -6.43 -30.52 0.99
N LEU A 25 -6.34 -29.87 -0.18
CA LEU A 25 -6.56 -28.44 -0.37
C LEU A 25 -7.98 -28.14 -0.88
N PRO A 26 -8.53 -26.93 -0.60
CA PRO A 26 -9.74 -26.48 -1.24
C PRO A 26 -9.69 -26.62 -2.77
N PRO A 27 -10.83 -26.92 -3.45
CA PRO A 27 -10.87 -27.07 -4.89
C PRO A 27 -10.41 -25.80 -5.61
N GLY A 28 -9.95 -25.93 -6.85
CA GLY A 28 -9.47 -24.75 -7.59
C GLY A 28 -9.14 -25.08 -9.04
N PRO A 29 -8.70 -24.07 -9.83
CA PRO A 29 -8.28 -24.26 -11.21
C PRO A 29 -7.11 -25.24 -11.27
N VAL A 30 -7.10 -26.04 -12.32
CA VAL A 30 -6.02 -27.02 -12.55
C VAL A 30 -4.72 -26.26 -12.86
N PRO A 31 -3.63 -26.47 -12.09
CA PRO A 31 -2.35 -25.83 -12.36
C PRO A 31 -1.63 -26.48 -13.54
N LEU A 32 -0.92 -25.69 -14.31
CA LEU A 32 0.09 -26.21 -15.23
C LEU A 32 1.39 -26.53 -14.47
N PRO A 33 2.13 -27.60 -14.85
CA PRO A 33 3.42 -27.88 -14.24
C PRO A 33 4.36 -26.69 -14.29
N LEU A 34 5.11 -26.43 -13.22
CA LEU A 34 6.07 -25.34 -13.03
C LEU A 34 5.48 -23.91 -13.03
N VAL A 35 4.42 -23.66 -13.78
CA VAL A 35 3.85 -22.31 -13.99
C VAL A 35 2.62 -22.07 -13.13
N GLY A 36 1.96 -23.16 -12.68
CA GLY A 36 0.72 -23.08 -11.93
C GLY A 36 -0.40 -22.43 -12.74
N ASN A 37 -1.10 -21.48 -12.12
CA ASN A 37 -2.12 -20.66 -12.77
C ASN A 37 -1.58 -19.29 -13.24
N GLY A 38 -0.27 -19.06 -13.16
CA GLY A 38 0.39 -17.79 -13.45
C GLY A 38 0.13 -17.28 -14.86
N LEU A 39 0.09 -18.15 -15.87
CA LEU A 39 -0.21 -17.75 -17.25
C LEU A 39 -1.65 -17.22 -17.38
N THR A 40 -2.62 -17.88 -16.76
CA THR A 40 -4.03 -17.46 -16.78
C THR A 40 -4.20 -16.10 -16.10
N ILE A 41 -3.55 -15.89 -14.97
CA ILE A 41 -3.58 -14.62 -14.23
C ILE A 41 -2.89 -13.52 -15.03
N GLY A 42 -1.70 -13.80 -15.57
CA GLY A 42 -0.86 -12.83 -16.28
C GLY A 42 -1.44 -12.39 -17.63
N SER A 43 -2.12 -13.29 -18.36
CA SER A 43 -2.74 -12.99 -19.65
C SER A 43 -4.02 -12.17 -19.55
N SER A 44 -4.64 -12.13 -18.38
CA SER A 44 -5.88 -11.38 -18.19
C SER A 44 -5.66 -9.87 -18.21
N LYS A 45 -6.52 -9.14 -18.91
CA LYS A 45 -6.58 -7.67 -18.81
C LYS A 45 -7.00 -7.21 -17.42
N CYS A 46 -7.72 -8.05 -16.67
CA CYS A 46 -8.30 -7.73 -15.38
C CYS A 46 -8.13 -8.93 -14.42
N PRO A 47 -6.97 -9.08 -13.75
CA PRO A 47 -6.69 -10.24 -12.90
C PRO A 47 -7.76 -10.50 -11.84
N TYR A 48 -8.30 -9.46 -11.20
CA TYR A 48 -9.34 -9.61 -10.17
C TYR A 48 -10.66 -10.21 -10.72
N ALA A 49 -10.97 -10.03 -12.01
CA ALA A 49 -12.13 -10.67 -12.61
C ALA A 49 -12.00 -12.20 -12.66
N ILE A 50 -10.77 -12.70 -12.84
CA ILE A 50 -10.49 -14.14 -12.81
C ILE A 50 -10.72 -14.69 -11.41
N TYR A 51 -10.28 -13.98 -10.36
CA TYR A 51 -10.54 -14.41 -8.97
C TYR A 51 -12.02 -14.46 -8.66
N GLN A 52 -12.81 -13.49 -9.11
CA GLN A 52 -14.28 -13.54 -8.99
C GLN A 52 -14.90 -14.69 -9.77
N GLN A 53 -14.42 -14.97 -10.99
CA GLN A 53 -14.88 -16.11 -11.78
C GLN A 53 -14.59 -17.43 -11.07
N TRP A 54 -13.40 -17.58 -10.49
CA TRP A 54 -13.04 -18.77 -9.73
C TRP A 54 -13.85 -18.89 -8.43
N ALA A 55 -14.09 -17.79 -7.73
CA ALA A 55 -14.96 -17.78 -6.55
C ALA A 55 -16.39 -18.26 -6.88
N ARG A 56 -16.95 -17.83 -8.01
CA ARG A 56 -18.27 -18.31 -8.48
C ARG A 56 -18.27 -19.80 -8.83
N LYS A 57 -17.15 -20.32 -9.37
CA LYS A 57 -17.02 -21.71 -9.82
C LYS A 57 -16.69 -22.68 -8.69
N PHE A 58 -15.81 -22.31 -7.79
CA PHE A 58 -15.24 -23.21 -6.77
C PHE A 58 -15.74 -22.92 -5.36
N GLY A 59 -16.43 -21.79 -5.15
CA GLY A 59 -16.99 -21.41 -3.85
C GLY A 59 -16.19 -20.34 -3.12
N PRO A 60 -16.54 -20.07 -1.85
CA PRO A 60 -15.99 -18.96 -1.04
C PRO A 60 -14.51 -19.12 -0.67
N ILE A 61 -13.98 -20.35 -0.79
CA ILE A 61 -12.57 -20.68 -0.57
C ILE A 61 -12.11 -21.64 -1.67
N TYR A 62 -10.97 -21.35 -2.26
CA TYR A 62 -10.39 -22.17 -3.33
C TYR A 62 -8.86 -22.03 -3.37
N THR A 63 -8.19 -22.96 -4.07
CA THR A 63 -6.72 -22.95 -4.18
C THR A 63 -6.28 -22.57 -5.58
N ILE A 64 -5.36 -21.60 -5.68
CA ILE A 64 -4.61 -21.30 -6.88
C ILE A 64 -3.15 -21.72 -6.70
N TRP A 65 -2.42 -21.82 -7.81
CA TRP A 65 -1.01 -22.20 -7.81
C TRP A 65 -0.18 -21.10 -8.45
N LEU A 66 0.77 -20.54 -7.71
CA LEU A 66 1.77 -19.60 -8.22
C LEU A 66 3.08 -20.38 -8.42
N GLY A 67 3.32 -20.81 -9.65
CA GLY A 67 4.31 -21.86 -9.89
C GLY A 67 3.89 -23.17 -9.23
N GLU A 68 4.74 -23.72 -8.40
CA GLU A 68 4.47 -24.95 -7.60
C GLU A 68 3.94 -24.63 -6.19
N LEU A 69 3.75 -23.35 -5.85
CA LEU A 69 3.32 -22.89 -4.55
C LEU A 69 1.78 -22.80 -4.47
N PRO A 70 1.12 -23.59 -3.62
CA PRO A 70 -0.33 -23.48 -3.43
C PRO A 70 -0.66 -22.25 -2.56
N VAL A 71 -1.65 -21.48 -2.99
CA VAL A 71 -2.19 -20.33 -2.27
C VAL A 71 -3.69 -20.52 -2.11
N VAL A 72 -4.16 -20.64 -0.88
CA VAL A 72 -5.57 -20.72 -0.55
C VAL A 72 -6.18 -19.32 -0.60
N VAL A 73 -7.19 -19.13 -1.42
CA VAL A 73 -7.88 -17.86 -1.61
C VAL A 73 -9.19 -17.87 -0.86
N VAL A 74 -9.39 -16.91 0.02
CA VAL A 74 -10.67 -16.66 0.71
C VAL A 74 -11.36 -15.50 0.00
N ALA A 75 -12.53 -15.75 -0.59
CA ALA A 75 -13.23 -14.79 -1.46
C ALA A 75 -14.55 -14.26 -0.86
N ASP A 76 -14.99 -14.81 0.26
CA ASP A 76 -16.21 -14.42 0.95
C ASP A 76 -15.92 -13.56 2.18
N PHE A 77 -16.67 -12.47 2.36
CA PHE A 77 -16.46 -11.50 3.43
C PHE A 77 -16.67 -12.09 4.83
N GLN A 78 -17.72 -12.91 5.01
CA GLN A 78 -18.00 -13.49 6.32
C GLN A 78 -16.92 -14.50 6.72
N LEU A 79 -16.48 -15.33 5.76
CA LEU A 79 -15.38 -16.25 5.98
C LEU A 79 -14.06 -15.51 6.26
N MET A 80 -13.79 -14.38 5.57
CA MET A 80 -12.64 -13.52 5.90
C MET A 80 -12.71 -13.02 7.35
N ARG A 81 -13.88 -12.59 7.82
CA ARG A 81 -14.05 -12.14 9.22
C ARG A 81 -13.80 -13.27 10.22
N GLU A 82 -14.30 -14.47 9.92
CA GLU A 82 -14.10 -15.64 10.78
C GLU A 82 -12.62 -15.99 10.91
N LEU A 83 -11.91 -16.05 9.79
CA LEU A 83 -10.51 -16.48 9.78
C LEU A 83 -9.55 -15.39 10.25
N PHE A 84 -9.61 -14.20 9.65
CA PHE A 84 -8.58 -13.16 9.88
C PHE A 84 -8.89 -12.22 11.05
N VAL A 85 -10.16 -12.13 11.51
CA VAL A 85 -10.54 -11.29 12.64
C VAL A 85 -10.76 -12.12 13.89
N LYS A 86 -11.66 -13.13 13.86
CA LYS A 86 -11.99 -13.92 15.06
C LYS A 86 -10.84 -14.85 15.45
N ASP A 87 -10.23 -15.54 14.49
CA ASP A 87 -9.06 -16.42 14.69
C ASP A 87 -7.76 -15.79 14.14
N GLY A 88 -7.64 -14.47 14.31
CA GLY A 88 -6.57 -13.69 13.70
C GLY A 88 -5.16 -14.12 14.03
N ASP A 89 -4.90 -14.79 15.16
CA ASP A 89 -3.56 -15.29 15.53
C ASP A 89 -3.13 -16.46 14.66
N THR A 90 -4.03 -17.38 14.37
CA THR A 90 -3.77 -18.52 13.48
C THR A 90 -3.42 -18.05 12.06
N PHE A 91 -3.98 -16.93 11.61
CA PHE A 91 -3.78 -16.41 10.26
C PHE A 91 -2.89 -15.15 10.18
N ALA A 92 -2.15 -14.83 11.25
CA ALA A 92 -1.25 -13.67 11.28
C ALA A 92 0.13 -13.91 10.69
N GLY A 93 0.49 -15.13 10.31
CA GLY A 93 1.78 -15.44 9.69
C GLY A 93 1.97 -14.68 8.36
N ARG A 94 3.21 -14.57 7.91
CA ARG A 94 3.57 -13.88 6.68
C ARG A 94 4.57 -14.73 5.88
N ASP A 95 4.33 -14.79 4.56
CA ASP A 95 5.21 -15.47 3.60
C ASP A 95 5.56 -14.56 2.42
N PHE A 96 5.29 -13.27 2.57
CA PHE A 96 5.42 -12.33 1.49
C PHE A 96 6.89 -12.02 1.18
N MET A 97 7.41 -12.65 0.12
CA MET A 97 8.78 -12.44 -0.39
C MET A 97 9.91 -12.71 0.63
N GLU A 98 9.62 -13.34 1.78
CA GLU A 98 10.59 -13.54 2.85
C GLU A 98 11.84 -14.27 2.35
N GLU A 99 11.66 -15.39 1.66
CA GLU A 99 12.77 -16.23 1.17
C GLU A 99 13.62 -15.52 0.11
N LEU A 100 13.00 -14.71 -0.76
CA LEU A 100 13.74 -13.91 -1.73
C LEU A 100 14.59 -12.83 -1.05
N PHE A 101 14.01 -12.13 -0.08
CA PHE A 101 14.73 -11.05 0.62
C PHE A 101 15.85 -11.57 1.51
N LYS A 102 15.69 -12.74 2.15
CA LYS A 102 16.76 -13.39 2.93
C LYS A 102 18.02 -13.67 2.13
N VAL A 103 17.88 -13.97 0.83
CA VAL A 103 19.02 -14.30 -0.03
C VAL A 103 19.63 -13.05 -0.69
N CYS A 104 19.07 -11.86 -0.52
CA CYS A 104 19.69 -10.60 -0.92
C CYS A 104 20.86 -10.27 0.01
N ALA A 105 21.98 -9.80 -0.56
CA ALA A 105 23.21 -9.53 0.19
C ALA A 105 23.01 -8.54 1.33
N ALA A 106 22.26 -7.48 1.09
CA ALA A 106 21.99 -6.43 2.10
C ALA A 106 21.11 -6.88 3.28
N SER A 107 20.53 -8.07 3.23
CA SER A 107 19.67 -8.62 4.30
C SER A 107 20.43 -9.51 5.29
N HIS A 108 21.69 -9.88 5.01
CA HIS A 108 22.53 -10.74 5.84
C HIS A 108 21.82 -12.02 6.32
N GLY A 109 20.95 -12.59 5.48
CA GLY A 109 20.18 -13.80 5.80
C GLY A 109 19.01 -13.59 6.79
N LYS A 110 18.74 -12.37 7.22
CA LYS A 110 17.69 -12.05 8.20
C LYS A 110 16.54 -11.31 7.55
N CYS A 111 15.37 -11.35 8.19
CA CYS A 111 14.19 -10.60 7.79
C CYS A 111 13.70 -9.75 8.96
N TYR A 112 13.64 -8.45 8.76
CA TYR A 112 13.21 -7.45 9.72
C TYR A 112 12.05 -6.60 9.17
N GLY A 113 11.60 -5.62 9.96
CA GLY A 113 10.50 -4.72 9.60
C GLY A 113 9.13 -5.25 10.03
N VAL A 114 8.05 -4.72 9.43
CA VAL A 114 6.66 -5.02 9.81
C VAL A 114 5.85 -5.70 8.71
N ILE A 115 6.29 -5.62 7.45
CA ILE A 115 5.56 -6.19 6.31
C ILE A 115 5.84 -7.68 6.18
N ARG A 116 7.11 -8.09 6.29
CA ARG A 116 7.60 -9.44 5.98
C ARG A 116 7.79 -10.35 7.18
N THR A 117 7.80 -9.80 8.38
CA THR A 117 8.05 -10.54 9.63
C THR A 117 6.79 -11.14 10.21
N GLU A 118 6.95 -12.12 11.09
CA GLU A 118 5.89 -12.78 11.85
C GLU A 118 6.31 -13.07 13.30
N GLY A 119 5.43 -13.66 14.09
CA GLY A 119 5.72 -14.02 15.47
C GLY A 119 5.91 -12.81 16.38
N GLU A 120 6.81 -12.92 17.35
CA GLU A 120 7.00 -11.91 18.39
C GLU A 120 7.69 -10.66 17.88
N LEU A 121 8.72 -10.80 17.03
CA LEU A 121 9.37 -9.66 16.37
C LEU A 121 8.34 -8.77 15.67
N TRP A 122 7.42 -9.35 14.89
CA TRP A 122 6.36 -8.60 14.23
C TRP A 122 5.44 -7.92 15.24
N LYS A 123 5.00 -8.61 16.29
CA LYS A 123 4.07 -8.03 17.29
C LYS A 123 4.67 -6.82 17.98
N VAL A 124 5.92 -6.94 18.44
CA VAL A 124 6.64 -5.87 19.13
C VAL A 124 6.88 -4.69 18.21
N THR A 125 7.48 -4.92 17.02
CA THR A 125 7.79 -3.87 16.04
C THR A 125 6.51 -3.17 15.55
N ARG A 126 5.43 -3.94 15.27
CA ARG A 126 4.15 -3.37 14.85
C ARG A 126 3.51 -2.52 15.95
N LYS A 127 3.51 -3.00 17.20
CA LYS A 127 2.96 -2.25 18.36
C LYS A 127 3.68 -0.92 18.53
N PHE A 128 5.01 -0.95 18.46
CA PHE A 128 5.86 0.24 18.50
C PHE A 128 5.50 1.21 17.35
N ALA A 129 5.52 0.74 16.11
CA ALA A 129 5.25 1.58 14.96
C ALA A 129 3.82 2.18 14.99
N MET A 130 2.80 1.40 15.36
CA MET A 130 1.41 1.91 15.48
C MET A 130 1.27 2.98 16.56
N ARG A 131 1.97 2.83 17.70
CA ARG A 131 1.97 3.85 18.76
C ARG A 131 2.55 5.16 18.23
N ASN A 132 3.69 5.10 17.57
CA ASN A 132 4.40 6.30 17.08
C ASN A 132 3.72 6.93 15.85
N LEU A 133 3.14 6.15 14.93
CA LEU A 133 2.26 6.66 13.87
C LEU A 133 1.02 7.38 14.41
N GLY A 134 0.61 7.08 15.63
CA GLY A 134 -0.53 7.72 16.31
C GLY A 134 -0.18 9.00 17.07
N MET A 135 1.10 9.20 17.43
CA MET A 135 1.55 10.39 18.17
C MET A 135 1.66 11.60 17.25
N GLY A 136 1.53 12.78 17.80
CA GLY A 136 1.73 14.03 17.07
C GLY A 136 0.74 14.31 15.91
N LYS A 137 -0.42 13.64 15.85
CA LYS A 137 -1.38 13.79 14.74
C LYS A 137 -1.76 15.23 14.41
N ALA A 138 -1.99 16.06 15.43
CA ALA A 138 -2.34 17.46 15.21
C ALA A 138 -1.18 18.23 14.57
N ARG A 139 0.06 17.99 15.01
CA ARG A 139 1.26 18.60 14.42
C ARG A 139 1.48 18.13 13.00
N LEU A 140 1.28 16.83 12.74
CA LEU A 140 1.39 16.25 11.39
C LEU A 140 0.33 16.82 10.46
N GLU A 141 -0.92 16.97 10.92
CA GLU A 141 -2.00 17.61 10.15
C GLU A 141 -1.65 19.06 9.78
N GLN A 142 -1.19 19.87 10.75
CA GLN A 142 -0.78 21.25 10.48
C GLN A 142 0.35 21.32 9.46
N LYS A 143 1.34 20.45 9.58
CA LYS A 143 2.46 20.37 8.65
C LYS A 143 1.99 19.97 7.25
N TYR A 144 1.14 18.96 7.15
CA TYR A 144 0.56 18.51 5.89
C TYR A 144 -0.25 19.62 5.19
N LEU A 145 -1.04 20.38 5.95
CA LEU A 145 -1.77 21.54 5.43
C LEU A 145 -0.81 22.65 4.92
N SER A 146 0.28 22.89 5.61
CA SER A 146 1.34 23.81 5.16
C SER A 146 1.97 23.34 3.84
N ASP A 147 2.27 22.05 3.73
CA ASP A 147 2.85 21.45 2.52
C ASP A 147 1.85 21.46 1.35
N ILE A 148 0.54 21.29 1.62
CA ILE A 148 -0.55 21.49 0.63
C ILE A 148 -0.53 22.95 0.11
N ASN A 149 -0.44 23.95 0.98
CA ASN A 149 -0.38 25.36 0.56
C ASN A 149 0.85 25.64 -0.30
N THR A 150 2.00 25.09 0.06
CA THR A 150 3.23 25.19 -0.73
C THR A 150 3.03 24.55 -2.11
N MET A 151 2.39 23.36 -2.18
CA MET A 151 2.04 22.70 -3.43
C MET A 151 1.11 23.57 -4.28
N PHE A 152 0.09 24.23 -3.70
CA PHE A 152 -0.80 25.15 -4.42
C PHE A 152 -0.04 26.33 -5.03
N GLY A 153 0.92 26.90 -4.32
CA GLY A 153 1.81 27.94 -4.84
C GLY A 153 2.55 27.50 -6.10
N ARG A 154 3.16 26.29 -6.06
CA ARG A 154 3.86 25.72 -7.21
C ARG A 154 2.93 25.45 -8.39
N ILE A 155 1.73 24.93 -8.15
CA ILE A 155 0.73 24.68 -9.20
C ILE A 155 0.32 26.01 -9.85
N ARG A 156 0.04 27.05 -9.06
CA ARG A 156 -0.31 28.39 -9.60
C ARG A 156 0.82 29.00 -10.43
N GLN A 157 2.08 28.85 -9.99
CA GLN A 157 3.25 29.29 -10.78
C GLN A 157 3.34 28.53 -12.11
N GLN A 158 3.14 27.22 -12.09
CA GLN A 158 3.17 26.40 -13.31
C GLN A 158 2.03 26.76 -14.28
N ILE A 159 0.83 27.05 -13.78
CA ILE A 159 -0.30 27.53 -14.57
C ILE A 159 0.03 28.89 -15.20
N ALA A 160 0.58 29.82 -14.43
CA ALA A 160 0.95 31.16 -14.92
C ALA A 160 2.06 31.08 -15.99
N PHE A 161 3.06 30.23 -15.77
CA PHE A 161 4.15 29.99 -16.73
C PHE A 161 3.59 29.38 -18.04
N ALA A 162 2.75 28.34 -17.94
CA ALA A 162 2.14 27.70 -19.10
C ALA A 162 1.28 28.70 -19.91
N ALA A 163 0.55 29.59 -19.23
CA ALA A 163 -0.23 30.64 -19.89
C ALA A 163 0.66 31.66 -20.61
N ALA A 164 1.83 32.03 -20.06
CA ALA A 164 2.78 32.94 -20.68
C ALA A 164 3.47 32.33 -21.92
N GLU A 165 3.71 31.01 -21.91
CA GLU A 165 4.34 30.28 -23.02
C GLU A 165 3.32 29.69 -24.01
N GLU A 166 2.04 29.95 -23.83
CA GLU A 166 0.94 29.36 -24.63
C GLU A 166 0.96 27.80 -24.62
N ASP A 167 1.50 27.20 -23.55
CA ASP A 167 1.59 25.74 -23.39
C ASP A 167 0.24 25.15 -22.97
N THR A 168 -0.38 24.42 -23.86
CA THR A 168 -1.65 23.72 -23.63
C THR A 168 -1.46 22.24 -23.26
N SER A 169 -0.21 21.79 -23.05
CA SER A 169 0.10 20.36 -22.83
C SER A 169 -0.45 19.78 -21.53
N GLY A 170 -0.86 20.64 -20.58
CA GLY A 170 -1.41 20.27 -19.28
C GLY A 170 -0.35 19.89 -18.24
N ILE A 171 -0.80 19.71 -17.00
CA ILE A 171 0.04 19.47 -15.82
C ILE A 171 0.02 17.99 -15.43
N GLN A 172 1.18 17.45 -15.07
CA GLN A 172 1.31 16.13 -14.44
C GLN A 172 1.13 16.25 -12.93
N LEU A 173 -0.13 16.32 -12.46
CA LEU A 173 -0.43 16.53 -11.04
C LEU A 173 0.16 15.43 -10.13
N TYR A 174 0.34 14.22 -10.66
CA TYR A 174 0.98 13.10 -9.95
C TYR A 174 2.35 13.45 -9.36
N LEU A 175 3.15 14.28 -10.03
CA LEU A 175 4.47 14.71 -9.53
C LEU A 175 4.35 15.57 -8.26
N HIS A 176 3.37 16.47 -8.22
CA HIS A 176 3.08 17.29 -7.04
C HIS A 176 2.55 16.45 -5.87
N ILE A 177 1.66 15.50 -6.16
CA ILE A 177 1.13 14.53 -5.17
C ILE A 177 2.27 13.70 -4.59
N ASN A 178 3.15 13.14 -5.42
CA ASN A 178 4.29 12.34 -4.97
C ASN A 178 5.20 13.12 -4.02
N ARG A 179 5.50 14.37 -4.36
CA ARG A 179 6.33 15.23 -3.50
C ARG A 179 5.63 15.51 -2.16
N LEU A 180 4.34 15.80 -2.17
CA LEU A 180 3.55 16.07 -0.97
C LEU A 180 3.58 14.86 -0.03
N ILE A 181 3.21 13.68 -0.53
CA ILE A 181 3.15 12.45 0.28
C ILE A 181 4.54 12.03 0.74
N GLY A 182 5.56 12.11 -0.15
CA GLY A 182 6.95 11.81 0.22
C GLY A 182 7.47 12.69 1.34
N SER A 183 7.16 13.99 1.30
CA SER A 183 7.52 14.93 2.37
C SER A 183 6.84 14.59 3.69
N THR A 184 5.56 14.15 3.65
CA THR A 184 4.83 13.76 4.85
C THR A 184 5.43 12.50 5.49
N ILE A 185 5.74 11.48 4.68
CA ILE A 185 6.37 10.27 5.19
C ILE A 185 7.78 10.55 5.73
N ASN A 186 8.56 11.38 5.04
CA ASN A 186 9.88 11.78 5.51
C ASN A 186 9.81 12.57 6.84
N GLN A 187 8.80 13.46 6.97
CA GLN A 187 8.53 14.17 8.23
C GLN A 187 8.20 13.20 9.36
N LEU A 188 7.41 12.16 9.10
CA LEU A 188 7.03 11.16 10.08
C LEU A 188 8.22 10.31 10.52
N LEU A 189 9.07 9.90 9.57
CA LEU A 189 10.21 9.02 9.83
C LEU A 189 11.40 9.75 10.43
N PHE A 190 11.72 10.96 9.90
CA PHE A 190 12.97 11.66 10.14
C PHE A 190 12.79 13.10 10.63
N GLY A 191 11.58 13.55 10.95
CA GLY A 191 11.30 14.85 11.55
C GLY A 191 11.34 16.05 10.58
N HIS A 192 11.59 15.85 9.28
CA HIS A 192 11.65 16.96 8.31
C HIS A 192 11.05 16.58 6.94
N SER A 193 10.47 17.57 6.25
CA SER A 193 10.03 17.44 4.86
C SER A 193 11.20 17.57 3.90
N PHE A 194 11.09 17.07 2.68
CA PHE A 194 12.10 17.27 1.64
C PHE A 194 12.17 18.74 1.23
N SER A 195 13.35 19.35 1.41
CA SER A 195 13.67 20.68 0.88
C SER A 195 13.96 20.63 -0.63
N ASP A 196 14.01 21.80 -1.28
CA ASP A 196 14.22 21.84 -2.74
C ASP A 196 15.60 21.31 -3.17
N ASP A 197 16.62 21.46 -2.34
CA ASP A 197 17.95 20.89 -2.53
C ASP A 197 18.02 19.36 -2.34
N GLN A 198 17.07 18.78 -1.64
CA GLN A 198 16.97 17.32 -1.43
C GLN A 198 16.08 16.62 -2.46
N MET A 199 15.51 17.36 -3.41
CA MET A 199 14.58 16.76 -4.39
C MET A 199 15.25 15.76 -5.31
N GLU A 200 16.52 15.93 -5.64
CA GLU A 200 17.26 14.95 -6.45
C GLU A 200 17.39 13.62 -5.71
N ASP A 201 17.76 13.66 -4.42
CA ASP A 201 17.84 12.47 -3.57
C ASP A 201 16.47 11.76 -3.47
N PHE A 202 15.38 12.53 -3.32
CA PHE A 202 14.03 12.00 -3.31
C PHE A 202 13.66 11.31 -4.65
N HIS A 203 13.94 11.96 -5.77
CA HIS A 203 13.68 11.40 -7.09
C HIS A 203 14.46 10.13 -7.35
N GLN A 204 15.74 10.09 -6.94
CA GLN A 204 16.58 8.91 -7.07
C GLN A 204 16.08 7.75 -6.20
N LEU A 205 15.69 8.04 -4.94
CA LEU A 205 15.09 7.04 -4.05
C LEU A 205 13.79 6.48 -4.65
N LYS A 206 12.88 7.37 -5.05
CA LYS A 206 11.60 6.99 -5.68
C LYS A 206 11.80 6.16 -6.93
N TYR A 207 12.69 6.58 -7.83
CA TYR A 207 13.02 5.82 -9.04
C TYR A 207 13.54 4.42 -8.72
N THR A 208 14.42 4.29 -7.72
CA THR A 208 14.97 3.00 -7.32
C THR A 208 13.89 2.07 -6.78
N MET A 209 12.95 2.60 -5.96
CA MET A 209 11.82 1.84 -5.42
C MET A 209 10.82 1.44 -6.49
N ASP A 210 10.48 2.33 -7.42
CA ASP A 210 9.59 2.02 -8.56
C ASP A 210 10.20 0.95 -9.47
N ASN A 211 11.50 1.04 -9.72
CA ASN A 211 12.22 0.04 -10.50
C ASN A 211 12.27 -1.31 -9.77
N GLN A 212 12.43 -1.32 -8.45
CA GLN A 212 12.35 -2.53 -7.63
C GLN A 212 10.99 -3.22 -7.79
N THR A 213 9.90 -2.45 -7.68
CA THR A 213 8.54 -2.98 -7.85
C THR A 213 8.33 -3.55 -9.24
N LYS A 214 8.78 -2.85 -10.30
CA LYS A 214 8.71 -3.34 -11.69
C LYS A 214 9.51 -4.64 -11.91
N LEU A 215 10.69 -4.75 -11.30
CA LEU A 215 11.50 -5.97 -11.39
C LEU A 215 10.82 -7.16 -10.70
N LEU A 216 10.23 -6.94 -9.51
CA LEU A 216 9.47 -7.96 -8.78
C LEU A 216 8.19 -8.37 -9.54
N ASP A 217 7.54 -7.45 -10.23
CA ASP A 217 6.37 -7.72 -11.07
C ASP A 217 6.68 -8.41 -12.39
N SER A 218 7.93 -8.39 -12.84
CA SER A 218 8.36 -9.09 -14.06
C SER A 218 8.15 -10.61 -13.96
N VAL A 219 8.10 -11.29 -15.09
CA VAL A 219 7.99 -12.76 -15.13
C VAL A 219 9.13 -13.42 -14.35
N ALA A 220 10.36 -12.93 -14.53
CA ALA A 220 11.53 -13.45 -13.82
C ALA A 220 11.48 -13.12 -12.32
N GLY A 221 11.02 -11.92 -11.93
CA GLY A 221 10.84 -11.54 -10.54
C GLY A 221 9.81 -12.42 -9.83
N LYS A 222 8.65 -12.65 -10.43
CA LYS A 222 7.62 -13.56 -9.90
C LYS A 222 8.11 -14.99 -9.76
N ALA A 223 8.91 -15.47 -10.69
CA ALA A 223 9.55 -16.78 -10.60
C ALA A 223 10.56 -16.84 -9.44
N LEU A 224 11.34 -15.78 -9.23
CA LEU A 224 12.28 -15.67 -8.11
C LEU A 224 11.58 -15.62 -6.74
N ILE A 225 10.41 -14.97 -6.65
CA ILE A 225 9.62 -14.96 -5.42
C ILE A 225 9.17 -16.38 -5.03
N GLY A 226 8.68 -17.15 -5.99
CA GLY A 226 8.22 -18.52 -5.75
C GLY A 226 9.34 -19.56 -5.67
N MET A 227 10.48 -19.32 -6.31
CA MET A 227 11.60 -20.26 -6.44
C MET A 227 12.94 -19.49 -6.38
N PRO A 228 13.38 -19.03 -5.20
CA PRO A 228 14.60 -18.21 -5.05
C PRO A 228 15.89 -18.89 -5.54
N PHE A 229 15.93 -20.22 -5.61
CA PHE A 229 17.09 -20.96 -6.14
C PHE A 229 17.36 -20.66 -7.63
N LEU A 230 16.36 -20.19 -8.38
CA LEU A 230 16.53 -19.80 -9.80
C LEU A 230 17.54 -18.66 -9.98
N ARG A 231 17.86 -17.90 -8.90
CA ARG A 231 18.89 -16.86 -8.92
C ARG A 231 20.27 -17.32 -9.42
N HIS A 232 20.51 -18.64 -9.45
CA HIS A 232 21.77 -19.21 -9.94
C HIS A 232 21.77 -19.48 -11.45
N PHE A 233 20.64 -19.32 -12.14
CA PHE A 233 20.46 -19.68 -13.55
C PHE A 233 20.04 -18.48 -14.41
N PRO A 234 20.59 -18.34 -15.66
CA PRO A 234 20.06 -17.38 -16.63
C PRO A 234 18.62 -17.73 -17.06
N PRO A 235 17.75 -16.74 -17.33
CA PRO A 235 17.97 -15.30 -17.22
C PRO A 235 17.69 -14.72 -15.82
N PHE A 236 17.31 -15.56 -14.86
CA PHE A 236 16.86 -15.14 -13.52
C PHE A 236 17.98 -14.50 -12.70
N CYS A 237 19.23 -14.97 -12.87
CA CYS A 237 20.39 -14.39 -12.16
C CYS A 237 20.58 -12.90 -12.48
N TRP A 238 20.33 -12.46 -13.71
CA TRP A 238 20.43 -11.05 -14.08
C TRP A 238 19.33 -10.19 -13.44
N THR A 239 18.11 -10.74 -13.38
CA THR A 239 17.00 -10.04 -12.69
C THR A 239 17.26 -9.99 -11.19
N PHE A 240 17.74 -11.08 -10.59
CA PHE A 240 18.11 -11.12 -9.17
C PHE A 240 19.19 -10.11 -8.83
N ALA A 241 20.27 -10.02 -9.64
CA ALA A 241 21.33 -9.05 -9.43
C ALA A 241 20.83 -7.59 -9.43
N LYS A 242 19.84 -7.26 -10.28
CA LYS A 242 19.21 -5.94 -10.29
C LYS A 242 18.35 -5.71 -9.04
N ILE A 243 17.59 -6.72 -8.61
CA ILE A 243 16.77 -6.66 -7.38
C ILE A 243 17.67 -6.43 -6.17
N ASP A 244 18.76 -7.20 -6.05
CA ASP A 244 19.72 -7.11 -4.95
C ASP A 244 20.44 -5.76 -4.93
N ASN A 245 20.89 -5.27 -6.08
CA ASN A 245 21.52 -3.95 -6.19
C ASN A 245 20.57 -2.81 -5.84
N ASN A 246 19.32 -2.84 -6.30
CA ASN A 246 18.34 -1.82 -5.95
C ASN A 246 18.05 -1.80 -4.45
N LEU A 247 17.88 -2.98 -3.83
CA LEU A 247 17.67 -3.08 -2.38
C LEU A 247 18.88 -2.51 -1.62
N SER A 248 20.09 -2.88 -2.04
CA SER A 248 21.33 -2.37 -1.45
C SER A 248 21.42 -0.85 -1.54
N ASN A 249 21.08 -0.26 -2.69
CA ASN A 249 21.09 1.21 -2.86
C ASN A 249 20.10 1.92 -1.93
N VAL A 250 18.89 1.37 -1.77
CA VAL A 250 17.91 1.93 -0.83
C VAL A 250 18.41 1.81 0.61
N TYR A 251 18.98 0.68 1.00
CA TYR A 251 19.53 0.50 2.34
C TYR A 251 20.70 1.43 2.63
N VAL A 252 21.61 1.62 1.68
CA VAL A 252 22.72 2.60 1.80
C VAL A 252 22.19 4.02 2.01
N TYR A 253 21.12 4.40 1.30
CA TYR A 253 20.47 5.70 1.50
C TYR A 253 19.89 5.83 2.92
N LEU A 254 19.16 4.82 3.38
CA LEU A 254 18.55 4.81 4.71
C LEU A 254 19.63 4.82 5.81
N ASP A 255 20.68 3.99 5.69
CA ASP A 255 21.78 3.95 6.66
C ASP A 255 22.48 5.30 6.78
N LYS A 256 22.74 5.98 5.65
CA LYS A 256 23.30 7.36 5.66
C LYS A 256 22.36 8.35 6.36
N THR A 257 21.06 8.23 6.12
CA THR A 257 20.06 9.13 6.73
C THR A 257 19.96 8.88 8.24
N ILE A 258 19.93 7.62 8.67
CA ILE A 258 19.94 7.22 10.08
C ILE A 258 21.23 7.70 10.77
N ALA A 259 22.39 7.47 10.17
CA ALA A 259 23.68 7.91 10.73
C ALA A 259 23.78 9.43 10.88
N LYS A 260 23.33 10.20 9.89
CA LYS A 260 23.24 11.67 9.99
C LYS A 260 22.33 12.11 11.13
N ARG A 261 21.24 11.42 11.33
CA ARG A 261 20.28 11.73 12.39
C ARG A 261 20.84 11.42 13.78
N ILE A 262 21.48 10.27 13.96
CA ILE A 262 22.17 9.89 15.20
C ILE A 262 23.24 10.96 15.56
N ALA A 263 24.05 11.37 14.60
CA ALA A 263 25.07 12.41 14.82
C ALA A 263 24.43 13.76 15.21
N LYS A 264 23.33 14.16 14.56
CA LYS A 264 22.59 15.39 14.92
C LYS A 264 22.01 15.31 16.33
N ARG A 265 21.43 14.16 16.71
CA ARG A 265 20.88 13.91 18.05
C ARG A 265 21.95 14.09 19.12
N SER A 266 23.11 13.45 18.99
CA SER A 266 24.22 13.58 19.93
C SER A 266 24.65 15.05 20.13
N GLN A 267 24.76 15.83 19.02
CA GLN A 267 25.10 17.27 19.10
C GLN A 267 23.99 18.11 19.76
N THR A 268 22.74 17.76 19.59
CA THR A 268 21.59 18.46 20.18
C THR A 268 21.53 18.21 21.68
N MET A 269 21.72 16.96 22.11
CA MET A 269 21.80 16.60 23.54
C MET A 269 22.94 17.30 24.25
N GLU A 270 24.16 17.37 23.66
CA GLU A 270 25.29 18.09 24.21
C GLU A 270 24.99 19.58 24.42
N LYS A 271 24.13 20.19 23.60
CA LYS A 271 23.73 21.60 23.66
C LYS A 271 22.48 21.86 24.52
N GLY A 272 21.88 20.83 25.14
CA GLY A 272 20.66 20.96 25.94
C GLY A 272 19.42 21.37 25.13
N GLY A 273 19.38 21.06 23.82
CA GLY A 273 18.25 21.32 22.94
C GLY A 273 17.15 20.26 23.08
N GLU A 274 15.92 20.64 22.69
CA GLU A 274 14.80 19.69 22.61
C GLU A 274 14.97 18.76 21.41
N GLU A 275 14.63 17.47 21.61
CA GLU A 275 14.63 16.47 20.53
C GLU A 275 13.38 16.61 19.66
N GLU A 276 13.53 16.32 18.36
CA GLU A 276 12.40 16.22 17.45
C GLU A 276 11.64 14.91 17.73
N ASP A 277 10.33 15.02 17.83
CA ASP A 277 9.41 13.90 18.05
C ASP A 277 9.11 13.21 16.70
N ASP A 278 9.98 12.28 16.31
CA ASP A 278 9.86 11.46 15.09
C ASP A 278 10.08 9.98 15.39
N LEU A 279 9.70 9.12 14.44
CA LEU A 279 9.75 7.66 14.64
C LEU A 279 11.16 7.15 14.88
N LEU A 280 12.15 7.74 14.20
CA LEU A 280 13.55 7.32 14.34
C LEU A 280 14.06 7.62 15.76
N ASN A 281 13.83 8.82 16.28
CA ASN A 281 14.24 9.16 17.64
C ASN A 281 13.55 8.26 18.68
N CYS A 282 12.22 8.06 18.55
CA CYS A 282 11.50 7.13 19.44
C CYS A 282 12.06 5.69 19.37
N PHE A 283 12.56 5.26 18.22
CA PHE A 283 13.17 3.93 18.09
C PHE A 283 14.55 3.86 18.76
N LEU A 284 15.34 4.93 18.61
CA LEU A 284 16.64 5.04 19.29
C LEU A 284 16.47 5.10 20.80
N ASP A 285 15.48 5.85 21.32
CA ASP A 285 15.15 5.86 22.76
C ASP A 285 14.84 4.46 23.26
N GLN A 286 14.01 3.69 22.53
CA GLN A 286 13.69 2.32 22.92
C GLN A 286 14.92 1.40 22.88
N MET A 287 15.84 1.60 21.92
CA MET A 287 17.10 0.86 21.87
C MET A 287 17.97 1.15 23.11
N GLU A 288 18.08 2.42 23.52
CA GLU A 288 18.83 2.81 24.71
C GLU A 288 18.20 2.27 26.00
N GLU A 289 16.86 2.32 26.11
CA GLU A 289 16.13 1.74 27.25
C GLU A 289 16.35 0.23 27.38
N ASP A 290 16.42 -0.49 26.25
CA ASP A 290 16.66 -1.94 26.21
C ASP A 290 18.16 -2.29 26.40
N GLY A 291 19.04 -1.29 26.57
CA GLY A 291 20.46 -1.45 26.88
C GLY A 291 21.37 -1.72 25.67
N ALA A 292 20.89 -1.44 24.45
CA ALA A 292 21.69 -1.52 23.24
C ALA A 292 22.63 -0.29 23.14
N THR A 293 23.94 -0.53 23.02
CA THR A 293 24.93 0.56 22.82
C THR A 293 25.01 0.94 21.35
N LEU A 294 24.81 2.23 21.05
CA LEU A 294 24.86 2.78 19.69
C LEU A 294 26.26 2.73 19.04
N ASN A 295 27.31 2.42 19.82
CA ASN A 295 28.72 2.54 19.40
C ASN A 295 29.43 1.22 19.06
N GLU A 296 28.81 0.08 19.24
CA GLU A 296 29.44 -1.20 18.90
C GLU A 296 28.91 -1.72 17.57
N GLY A 297 29.75 -1.62 16.53
CA GLY A 297 29.59 -2.42 15.32
C GLY A 297 29.43 -3.87 15.71
N VAL A 298 28.40 -4.52 15.18
CA VAL A 298 27.95 -5.88 15.39
C VAL A 298 29.00 -6.77 16.06
N ALA A 299 29.02 -6.82 17.39
CA ALA A 299 29.70 -7.88 18.10
C ALA A 299 28.79 -9.11 18.06
N GLU A 300 29.26 -10.17 17.42
CA GLU A 300 28.71 -11.51 17.58
C GLU A 300 28.80 -11.93 19.05
N GLY A 301 27.80 -11.58 19.84
CA GLY A 301 27.64 -11.93 21.24
C GLY A 301 26.48 -12.87 21.41
N GLU A 302 26.77 -14.08 21.90
CA GLU A 302 25.79 -15.09 22.28
C GLU A 302 24.73 -14.54 23.28
N GLY A 303 23.48 -14.49 22.85
CA GLY A 303 22.31 -14.82 23.64
C GLY A 303 21.96 -14.02 24.88
N LYS A 304 21.23 -12.92 24.73
CA LYS A 304 20.09 -12.60 25.61
C LYS A 304 18.87 -12.34 24.72
N ALA A 305 17.69 -12.67 25.26
CA ALA A 305 16.39 -12.60 24.60
C ALA A 305 16.33 -11.54 23.49
N GLU A 306 16.07 -12.02 22.30
CA GLU A 306 15.87 -11.36 21.01
C GLU A 306 15.80 -9.83 21.11
N ASP A 307 16.89 -9.17 20.79
CA ASP A 307 16.96 -7.71 20.66
C ASP A 307 16.12 -7.29 19.44
N TYR A 308 14.86 -6.96 19.67
CA TYR A 308 13.93 -6.52 18.63
C TYR A 308 14.23 -5.10 18.17
N PHE A 309 14.90 -4.30 19.00
CA PHE A 309 15.28 -2.94 18.71
C PHE A 309 16.76 -2.85 18.40
N ASN A 310 17.11 -2.92 17.13
CA ASN A 310 18.46 -2.81 16.61
C ASN A 310 18.46 -1.99 15.29
N LEU A 311 19.64 -1.52 14.86
CA LEU A 311 19.76 -0.67 13.65
C LEU A 311 19.28 -1.37 12.37
N GLU A 312 19.44 -2.69 12.25
CA GLU A 312 18.94 -3.43 11.09
C GLU A 312 17.41 -3.44 11.05
N ASN A 313 16.74 -3.64 12.21
CA ASN A 313 15.29 -3.55 12.29
C ASN A 313 14.79 -2.12 12.06
N LEU A 314 15.46 -1.11 12.62
CA LEU A 314 15.15 0.30 12.37
C LEU A 314 15.19 0.62 10.86
N ARG A 315 16.28 0.25 10.17
CA ARG A 315 16.41 0.43 8.72
C ARG A 315 15.26 -0.22 7.95
N ASN A 316 14.90 -1.46 8.31
CA ASN A 316 13.81 -2.18 7.66
C ASN A 316 12.43 -1.58 7.99
N VAL A 317 12.21 -1.08 9.19
CA VAL A 317 10.98 -0.34 9.56
C VAL A 317 10.87 0.94 8.73
N CYS A 318 11.93 1.72 8.62
CA CYS A 318 11.96 2.91 7.77
C CYS A 318 11.68 2.56 6.29
N PHE A 319 12.31 1.49 5.77
CA PHE A 319 12.06 1.00 4.41
C PHE A 319 10.59 0.61 4.20
N ASP A 320 10.04 -0.21 5.10
CA ASP A 320 8.66 -0.70 4.99
C ASP A 320 7.65 0.45 5.04
N LEU A 321 7.84 1.41 5.95
CA LEU A 321 6.94 2.56 6.12
C LEU A 321 7.05 3.55 4.98
N PHE A 322 8.27 3.82 4.48
CA PHE A 322 8.46 4.69 3.33
C PHE A 322 7.82 4.11 2.08
N LEU A 323 8.09 2.82 1.78
CA LEU A 323 7.50 2.11 0.65
C LEU A 323 5.97 2.10 0.72
N ALA A 324 5.42 1.68 1.86
CA ALA A 324 3.99 1.54 2.02
C ALA A 324 3.27 2.89 2.02
N GLY A 325 3.79 3.90 2.70
CA GLY A 325 3.15 5.21 2.83
C GLY A 325 3.22 6.05 1.56
N GLN A 326 4.38 6.06 0.90
CA GLN A 326 4.62 6.87 -0.29
C GLN A 326 3.74 6.45 -1.47
N GLU A 327 3.78 5.18 -1.83
CA GLU A 327 3.18 4.70 -3.07
C GLU A 327 1.66 4.62 -2.98
N THR A 328 1.16 4.06 -1.89
CA THR A 328 -0.27 3.74 -1.78
C THR A 328 -1.16 4.97 -1.77
N THR A 329 -0.81 6.00 -0.99
CA THR A 329 -1.59 7.25 -0.90
C THR A 329 -1.46 8.06 -2.19
N SER A 330 -0.25 8.18 -2.76
CA SER A 330 -0.03 8.93 -4.01
C SER A 330 -0.83 8.35 -5.17
N VAL A 331 -0.84 7.03 -5.32
CA VAL A 331 -1.59 6.35 -6.39
C VAL A 331 -3.10 6.46 -6.16
N THR A 332 -3.57 6.34 -4.92
CA THR A 332 -4.99 6.51 -4.58
C THR A 332 -5.47 7.92 -4.92
N LEU A 333 -4.69 8.96 -4.59
CA LEU A 333 -4.98 10.35 -4.95
C LEU A 333 -4.97 10.56 -6.48
N SER A 334 -4.05 9.91 -7.18
CA SER A 334 -4.00 9.97 -8.66
C SER A 334 -5.25 9.35 -9.29
N PHE A 335 -5.75 8.23 -8.76
CA PHE A 335 -7.04 7.67 -9.19
C PHE A 335 -8.21 8.59 -8.84
N LEU A 336 -8.21 9.20 -7.65
CA LEU A 336 -9.25 10.15 -7.25
C LEU A 336 -9.35 11.32 -8.24
N VAL A 337 -8.21 11.93 -8.55
CA VAL A 337 -8.14 13.02 -9.54
C VAL A 337 -8.62 12.55 -10.92
N LEU A 338 -8.18 11.35 -11.36
CA LEU A 338 -8.61 10.77 -12.65
C LEU A 338 -10.12 10.56 -12.70
N TYR A 339 -10.72 9.97 -11.65
CA TYR A 339 -12.16 9.72 -11.64
C TYR A 339 -12.99 11.02 -11.63
N LEU A 340 -12.54 12.03 -10.90
CA LEU A 340 -13.18 13.35 -10.87
C LEU A 340 -12.97 14.13 -12.17
N LEU A 341 -11.84 13.93 -12.85
CA LEU A 341 -11.59 14.47 -14.18
C LEU A 341 -12.53 13.86 -15.23
N LEU A 342 -12.80 12.56 -15.11
CA LEU A 342 -13.67 11.83 -16.04
C LEU A 342 -15.17 12.02 -15.75
N ASP A 343 -15.55 12.26 -14.50
CA ASP A 343 -16.94 12.56 -14.11
C ASP A 343 -17.06 13.96 -13.50
N GLN A 344 -17.22 14.95 -14.37
CA GLN A 344 -17.34 16.36 -13.97
C GLN A 344 -18.58 16.63 -13.11
N ARG A 345 -19.65 15.83 -13.24
CA ARG A 345 -20.85 15.92 -12.40
C ARG A 345 -20.51 15.65 -10.93
N VAL A 346 -19.72 14.62 -10.67
CA VAL A 346 -19.27 14.27 -9.31
C VAL A 346 -18.36 15.36 -8.74
N GLN A 347 -17.42 15.87 -9.55
CA GLN A 347 -16.54 16.96 -9.15
C GLN A 347 -17.32 18.21 -8.76
N GLN A 348 -18.27 18.65 -9.57
CA GLN A 348 -19.10 19.84 -9.31
C GLN A 348 -19.95 19.68 -8.06
N LYS A 349 -20.56 18.50 -7.86
CA LYS A 349 -21.35 18.21 -6.66
C LYS A 349 -20.51 18.25 -5.38
N MET A 350 -19.29 17.69 -5.45
CA MET A 350 -18.33 17.74 -4.33
C MET A 350 -17.88 19.17 -4.06
N GLN A 351 -17.59 19.95 -5.11
CA GLN A 351 -17.19 21.35 -4.99
C GLN A 351 -18.29 22.20 -4.35
N LYS A 352 -19.56 21.95 -4.70
CA LYS A 352 -20.69 22.63 -4.08
C LYS A 352 -20.77 22.38 -2.58
N GLU A 353 -20.58 21.15 -2.11
CA GLU A 353 -20.53 20.84 -0.67
C GLU A 353 -19.38 21.57 0.04
N LEU A 354 -18.21 21.67 -0.64
CA LEU A 354 -17.05 22.40 -0.10
C LEU A 354 -17.32 23.91 0.00
N ASP A 355 -17.99 24.49 -1.01
CA ASP A 355 -18.35 25.91 -1.01
C ASP A 355 -19.35 26.24 0.12
N GLU A 356 -20.37 25.40 0.30
CA GLU A 356 -21.37 25.55 1.37
C GLU A 356 -20.69 25.55 2.75
N LEU A 357 -19.74 24.64 3.00
CA LEU A 357 -18.96 24.62 4.26
C LEU A 357 -18.12 25.90 4.42
N CYS A 358 -17.51 26.40 3.34
CA CYS A 358 -16.67 27.58 3.42
C CYS A 358 -17.47 28.83 3.74
N ILE A 359 -18.66 29.00 3.16
CA ILE A 359 -19.58 30.10 3.46
C ILE A 359 -19.97 30.05 4.95
N GLU A 360 -20.37 28.86 5.47
CA GLU A 360 -20.69 28.69 6.89
C GLU A 360 -19.53 29.12 7.82
N LYS A 361 -18.29 28.78 7.41
CA LYS A 361 -17.09 29.12 8.19
C LYS A 361 -16.76 30.61 8.12
N GLU A 362 -16.92 31.25 6.97
CA GLU A 362 -16.70 32.68 6.77
C GLU A 362 -17.67 33.50 7.60
N GLU A 363 -18.98 33.20 7.54
CA GLU A 363 -20.02 33.87 8.37
C GLU A 363 -19.73 33.75 9.85
N ARG A 364 -19.25 32.58 10.32
CA ARG A 364 -18.88 32.39 11.73
C ARG A 364 -17.63 33.18 12.11
N ASN A 365 -16.62 33.26 11.24
CA ASN A 365 -15.41 34.02 11.53
C ASN A 365 -15.61 35.52 11.54
N GLU A 366 -16.44 36.06 10.63
CA GLU A 366 -16.84 37.48 10.67
C GLU A 366 -17.50 37.81 12.00
N THR A 367 -18.35 36.92 12.53
CA THR A 367 -18.99 37.09 13.86
C THR A 367 -17.96 37.05 14.99
N GLU A 368 -16.86 36.31 14.85
CA GLU A 368 -15.79 36.19 15.85
C GLU A 368 -14.63 37.18 15.64
N GLY A 369 -14.67 38.02 14.60
CA GLY A 369 -13.62 39.01 14.28
C GLY A 369 -12.28 38.42 13.86
N LYS A 370 -12.28 37.24 13.24
CA LYS A 370 -11.06 36.53 12.77
C LYS A 370 -10.90 36.62 11.26
N GLU A 371 -9.87 37.32 10.81
CA GLU A 371 -9.42 37.28 9.41
C GLU A 371 -8.49 36.08 9.19
N ALA A 372 -8.94 35.02 8.52
CA ALA A 372 -8.03 34.00 7.98
C ALA A 372 -8.68 33.25 6.82
N LYS A 373 -7.94 33.08 5.74
CA LYS A 373 -8.24 32.14 4.66
C LYS A 373 -8.10 30.71 5.19
N MET A 374 -9.19 30.17 5.75
CA MET A 374 -9.14 28.93 6.53
C MET A 374 -9.03 27.70 5.63
N MET A 375 -8.01 26.89 5.89
CA MET A 375 -7.93 25.54 5.36
C MET A 375 -9.01 24.64 5.99
N ILE A 376 -9.47 23.66 5.21
CA ILE A 376 -10.34 22.59 5.71
C ILE A 376 -9.48 21.61 6.49
N THR A 377 -9.90 21.29 7.70
CA THR A 377 -9.19 20.43 8.66
C THR A 377 -9.93 19.10 8.87
N THR A 378 -9.32 18.14 9.55
CA THR A 378 -9.97 16.87 9.89
C THR A 378 -11.21 17.05 10.77
N ALA A 379 -11.30 18.13 11.52
CA ALA A 379 -12.49 18.48 12.33
C ALA A 379 -13.73 18.77 11.46
N ASP A 380 -13.53 19.19 10.20
CA ASP A 380 -14.62 19.48 9.26
C ASP A 380 -15.18 18.22 8.59
N ARG A 381 -14.47 17.10 8.69
CA ARG A 381 -14.80 15.85 8.00
C ARG A 381 -16.25 15.36 8.20
N PRO A 382 -16.84 15.44 9.40
CA PRO A 382 -18.25 15.02 9.61
C PRO A 382 -19.27 15.86 8.83
N LYS A 383 -18.91 17.09 8.44
CA LYS A 383 -19.76 18.01 7.69
C LYS A 383 -19.69 17.83 6.17
N LEU A 384 -18.82 16.94 5.68
CA LEU A 384 -18.53 16.72 4.26
C LEU A 384 -18.84 15.27 3.85
N PRO A 385 -20.10 14.81 3.95
CA PRO A 385 -20.47 13.44 3.62
C PRO A 385 -20.20 13.06 2.17
N TYR A 386 -20.38 13.97 1.19
CA TYR A 386 -20.14 13.69 -0.21
C TYR A 386 -18.65 13.58 -0.53
N VAL A 387 -17.80 14.45 0.04
CA VAL A 387 -16.34 14.31 -0.06
C VAL A 387 -15.88 12.94 0.47
N ASN A 388 -16.40 12.50 1.62
CA ASN A 388 -16.09 11.19 2.18
C ASN A 388 -16.60 10.05 1.30
N ALA A 389 -17.77 10.18 0.69
CA ALA A 389 -18.32 9.21 -0.26
C ALA A 389 -17.44 9.08 -1.52
N VAL A 390 -16.94 10.20 -2.06
CA VAL A 390 -15.98 10.23 -3.18
C VAL A 390 -14.69 9.50 -2.82
N ILE A 391 -14.13 9.72 -1.63
CA ILE A 391 -12.92 9.04 -1.16
C ILE A 391 -13.17 7.53 -1.00
N ASN A 392 -14.28 7.14 -0.38
CA ASN A 392 -14.64 5.74 -0.18
C ASN A 392 -14.81 5.01 -1.53
N GLU A 393 -15.51 5.62 -2.49
CA GLU A 393 -15.69 5.04 -3.82
C GLU A 393 -14.39 4.97 -4.60
N THR A 394 -13.53 5.97 -4.45
CA THR A 394 -12.19 5.93 -5.05
C THR A 394 -11.39 4.74 -4.51
N GLN A 395 -11.32 4.55 -3.21
CA GLN A 395 -10.60 3.44 -2.59
C GLN A 395 -11.18 2.08 -2.98
N ARG A 396 -12.52 1.96 -3.05
CA ARG A 396 -13.19 0.75 -3.50
C ARG A 396 -12.87 0.42 -4.95
N LEU A 397 -13.05 1.41 -5.84
CA LEU A 397 -12.93 1.21 -7.28
C LEU A 397 -11.47 1.08 -7.73
N CYS A 398 -10.53 1.87 -7.15
CA CYS A 398 -9.12 1.71 -7.50
C CYS A 398 -8.61 0.32 -7.10
N ASN A 399 -9.09 -0.24 -5.99
CA ASN A 399 -8.69 -1.58 -5.54
C ASN A 399 -7.17 -1.76 -5.67
N LEU A 400 -6.43 -0.91 -4.97
CA LEU A 400 -5.01 -0.63 -5.15
C LEU A 400 -4.13 -1.87 -5.13
N LEU A 401 -4.41 -2.81 -4.21
CA LEU A 401 -3.70 -4.08 -4.08
C LEU A 401 -4.66 -5.24 -4.43
N PRO A 402 -4.85 -5.54 -5.73
CA PRO A 402 -5.89 -6.46 -6.17
C PRO A 402 -5.75 -7.88 -5.63
N LEU A 403 -4.53 -8.30 -5.37
CA LEU A 403 -4.20 -9.64 -4.85
C LEU A 403 -4.04 -9.65 -3.32
N ASN A 404 -4.04 -8.47 -2.69
CA ASN A 404 -3.68 -8.31 -1.28
C ASN A 404 -2.31 -8.95 -0.95
N LEU A 405 -1.89 -8.91 0.31
CA LEU A 405 -0.69 -9.59 0.81
C LEU A 405 -1.05 -10.99 1.28
N THR A 406 -0.23 -11.97 0.92
CA THR A 406 -0.37 -13.34 1.41
C THR A 406 -0.11 -13.43 2.91
N HIS A 407 -0.86 -14.29 3.56
CA HIS A 407 -0.68 -14.70 4.95
C HIS A 407 -0.16 -16.14 4.99
N ARG A 408 0.23 -16.60 6.18
CA ARG A 408 0.60 -17.99 6.45
C ARG A 408 -0.13 -18.45 7.72
N THR A 409 -0.61 -19.69 7.73
CA THR A 409 -1.18 -20.30 8.94
C THR A 409 -0.07 -20.57 9.96
N MET A 410 -0.31 -20.18 11.21
CA MET A 410 0.63 -20.35 12.32
C MET A 410 0.43 -21.69 13.08
N ALA A 411 -0.69 -22.36 12.80
CA ALA A 411 -1.06 -23.67 13.37
C ALA A 411 -1.86 -24.48 12.36
N ASP A 412 -2.04 -25.77 12.61
CA ASP A 412 -3.01 -26.58 11.88
C ASP A 412 -4.43 -26.08 12.20
N VAL A 413 -5.26 -25.96 11.17
CA VAL A 413 -6.62 -25.42 11.30
C VAL A 413 -7.61 -26.17 10.43
N GLN A 414 -8.84 -26.29 10.92
CA GLN A 414 -9.99 -26.76 10.15
C GLN A 414 -10.88 -25.59 9.78
N ILE A 415 -11.20 -25.47 8.49
CA ILE A 415 -12.03 -24.38 7.97
C ILE A 415 -13.35 -24.97 7.48
N ALA A 416 -14.47 -24.53 8.07
CA ALA A 416 -15.81 -24.82 7.59
C ALA A 416 -16.19 -23.76 6.54
N ALA A 417 -16.29 -24.18 5.28
CA ALA A 417 -16.52 -23.25 4.16
C ALA A 417 -17.99 -23.11 3.74
N GLY A 418 -18.93 -23.56 4.57
CA GLY A 418 -20.35 -23.62 4.23
C GLY A 418 -20.69 -24.82 3.33
N GLY A 419 -21.98 -25.15 3.22
CA GLY A 419 -22.45 -26.29 2.40
C GLY A 419 -21.90 -27.67 2.83
N GLY A 420 -21.39 -27.80 4.06
CA GLY A 420 -20.80 -29.05 4.58
C GLY A 420 -19.35 -29.30 4.16
N ALA A 421 -18.72 -28.41 3.43
CA ALA A 421 -17.31 -28.54 3.05
C ALA A 421 -16.39 -28.13 4.21
N ASN A 422 -15.51 -29.06 4.62
CA ASN A 422 -14.49 -28.84 5.65
C ASN A 422 -13.11 -29.11 5.04
N PHE A 423 -12.18 -28.18 5.25
CA PHE A 423 -10.80 -28.28 4.77
C PHE A 423 -9.84 -28.24 5.96
N ARG A 424 -8.83 -29.11 5.94
CA ARG A 424 -7.74 -29.06 6.92
C ARG A 424 -6.52 -28.41 6.27
N LEU A 425 -6.11 -27.27 6.80
CA LEU A 425 -4.88 -26.61 6.40
C LEU A 425 -3.80 -26.83 7.46
N GLY A 426 -2.65 -27.30 7.04
CA GLY A 426 -1.49 -27.46 7.91
C GLY A 426 -0.85 -26.10 8.23
N ARG A 427 -0.08 -26.05 9.33
CA ARG A 427 0.79 -24.91 9.64
C ARG A 427 1.69 -24.60 8.44
N GLY A 428 1.86 -23.32 8.13
CA GLY A 428 2.66 -22.85 7.01
C GLY A 428 1.91 -22.76 5.68
N THR A 429 0.62 -23.14 5.64
CA THR A 429 -0.19 -22.98 4.42
C THR A 429 -0.34 -21.50 4.08
N ILE A 430 -0.04 -21.14 2.82
CA ILE A 430 -0.23 -19.78 2.33
C ILE A 430 -1.70 -19.53 2.05
N ILE A 431 -2.22 -18.43 2.58
CA ILE A 431 -3.62 -18.05 2.46
C ILE A 431 -3.75 -16.54 2.22
N VAL A 432 -4.72 -16.13 1.42
CA VAL A 432 -4.93 -14.71 1.09
C VAL A 432 -6.41 -14.32 1.20
N PRO A 433 -6.75 -13.26 1.96
CA PRO A 433 -8.07 -12.64 1.87
C PRO A 433 -8.16 -11.83 0.58
N GLN A 434 -8.96 -12.32 -0.36
CA GLN A 434 -9.07 -11.73 -1.71
C GLN A 434 -10.08 -10.58 -1.69
N ILE A 435 -9.65 -9.43 -1.20
CA ILE A 435 -10.50 -8.23 -1.00
C ILE A 435 -11.18 -7.76 -2.29
N SER A 436 -10.58 -7.99 -3.48
CA SER A 436 -11.22 -7.67 -4.76
C SER A 436 -12.56 -8.39 -4.98
N CYS A 437 -12.71 -9.61 -4.43
CA CYS A 437 -13.96 -10.33 -4.54
C CYS A 437 -15.08 -9.65 -3.74
N VAL A 438 -14.73 -8.99 -2.65
CA VAL A 438 -15.65 -8.23 -1.78
C VAL A 438 -15.93 -6.84 -2.35
N LEU A 439 -14.88 -6.07 -2.69
CA LEU A 439 -15.00 -4.70 -3.18
C LEU A 439 -15.75 -4.59 -4.53
N PHE A 440 -15.79 -5.67 -5.30
CA PHE A 440 -16.54 -5.75 -6.56
C PHE A 440 -17.72 -6.74 -6.51
N ASP A 441 -18.20 -7.07 -5.33
CA ASP A 441 -19.41 -7.89 -5.20
C ASP A 441 -20.65 -7.06 -5.58
N GLU A 442 -21.32 -7.45 -6.66
CA GLU A 442 -22.53 -6.78 -7.17
C GLU A 442 -23.73 -6.85 -6.20
N LYS A 443 -23.71 -7.78 -5.23
CA LYS A 443 -24.74 -7.87 -4.20
C LYS A 443 -24.61 -6.77 -3.15
N VAL A 444 -23.37 -6.37 -2.85
CA VAL A 444 -23.04 -5.32 -1.87
C VAL A 444 -22.93 -3.97 -2.57
N PHE A 445 -22.28 -3.94 -3.72
CA PHE A 445 -22.02 -2.74 -4.51
C PHE A 445 -22.60 -2.86 -5.92
N PRO A 446 -23.91 -2.62 -6.11
CA PRO A 446 -24.55 -2.68 -7.44
C PRO A 446 -23.85 -1.74 -8.44
N ASN A 447 -23.67 -2.21 -9.68
CA ASN A 447 -22.83 -1.55 -10.69
C ASN A 447 -21.38 -1.33 -10.19
N ALA A 448 -20.77 -2.36 -9.59
CA ALA A 448 -19.50 -2.30 -8.89
C ALA A 448 -18.32 -1.72 -9.72
N ARG A 449 -18.42 -1.71 -11.04
CA ARG A 449 -17.39 -1.18 -11.95
C ARG A 449 -17.57 0.29 -12.32
N ARG A 450 -18.66 0.94 -11.89
CA ARG A 450 -18.91 2.35 -12.11
C ARG A 450 -18.46 3.16 -10.91
N PHE A 451 -17.88 4.34 -11.18
CA PHE A 451 -17.59 5.33 -10.14
C PHE A 451 -18.90 5.99 -9.73
N LEU A 452 -19.40 5.65 -8.55
CA LEU A 452 -20.72 6.06 -8.08
C LEU A 452 -20.67 6.37 -6.57
N PRO A 453 -20.16 7.54 -6.16
CA PRO A 453 -20.04 7.92 -4.75
C PRO A 453 -21.36 7.89 -3.97
N GLU A 454 -22.47 8.15 -4.66
CA GLU A 454 -23.82 8.17 -4.06
C GLU A 454 -24.20 6.87 -3.38
N ARG A 455 -23.55 5.74 -3.71
CA ARG A 455 -23.78 4.46 -3.03
C ARG A 455 -23.43 4.49 -1.53
N PHE A 456 -22.55 5.42 -1.13
CA PHE A 456 -22.15 5.62 0.26
C PHE A 456 -22.97 6.66 0.99
N LEU A 457 -24.09 7.10 0.42
CA LEU A 457 -25.00 8.06 1.05
C LEU A 457 -26.39 7.42 1.23
N ASN A 458 -26.96 7.64 2.42
CA ASN A 458 -28.34 7.29 2.65
C ASN A 458 -29.31 8.30 1.97
N GLN A 459 -30.61 8.08 2.08
CA GLN A 459 -31.64 8.94 1.48
C GLN A 459 -31.61 10.39 2.01
N MET A 460 -31.03 10.62 3.21
CA MET A 460 -30.88 11.95 3.80
C MET A 460 -29.54 12.61 3.40
N GLY A 461 -28.75 12.00 2.50
CA GLY A 461 -27.44 12.51 2.09
C GLY A 461 -26.33 12.31 3.13
N GLN A 462 -26.54 11.55 4.19
CA GLN A 462 -25.53 11.25 5.21
C GLN A 462 -24.68 10.06 4.80
N LEU A 463 -23.41 10.06 5.23
CA LEU A 463 -22.49 8.97 4.93
C LEU A 463 -22.92 7.66 5.59
N GLU A 464 -23.08 6.63 4.78
CA GLU A 464 -23.41 5.27 5.22
C GLU A 464 -22.14 4.41 5.32
N ARG A 465 -22.07 3.58 6.36
CA ARG A 465 -20.94 2.69 6.61
C ARG A 465 -21.22 1.31 6.03
N PHE A 466 -20.29 0.83 5.20
CA PHE A 466 -20.26 -0.52 4.68
C PHE A 466 -19.13 -1.30 5.35
N GLU A 467 -19.45 -2.41 6.00
CA GLU A 467 -18.43 -3.28 6.61
C GLU A 467 -17.56 -3.96 5.55
N GLU A 468 -18.11 -4.17 4.36
CA GLU A 468 -17.44 -4.74 3.19
C GLU A 468 -16.48 -3.76 2.49
N LEU A 469 -16.48 -2.49 2.86
CA LEU A 469 -15.49 -1.53 2.37
C LEU A 469 -14.16 -1.74 3.11
N ILE A 470 -13.37 -2.71 2.65
CA ILE A 470 -12.12 -3.16 3.27
C ILE A 470 -10.86 -2.88 2.42
N PRO A 471 -10.65 -1.65 1.91
CA PRO A 471 -9.49 -1.34 1.08
C PRO A 471 -8.16 -1.46 1.85
N PHE A 472 -8.20 -1.38 3.16
CA PHE A 472 -7.05 -1.52 4.07
C PHE A 472 -6.85 -2.95 4.61
N GLY A 473 -7.63 -3.92 4.10
CA GLY A 473 -7.65 -5.28 4.63
C GLY A 473 -8.42 -5.40 5.94
N LEU A 474 -8.21 -6.49 6.66
CA LEU A 474 -8.91 -6.78 7.92
C LEU A 474 -8.06 -7.63 8.86
N GLY A 475 -8.46 -7.69 10.13
CA GLY A 475 -7.83 -8.51 11.17
C GLY A 475 -6.51 -7.97 11.69
N LYS A 476 -5.67 -8.84 12.24
CA LYS A 476 -4.42 -8.43 12.91
C LYS A 476 -3.39 -7.81 11.96
N ARG A 477 -3.49 -8.10 10.66
CA ARG A 477 -2.63 -7.55 9.61
C ARG A 477 -3.28 -6.38 8.84
N VAL A 478 -4.39 -5.82 9.35
CA VAL A 478 -4.99 -4.59 8.80
C VAL A 478 -3.92 -3.48 8.68
N CYS A 479 -4.05 -2.63 7.67
CA CYS A 479 -3.10 -1.55 7.41
C CYS A 479 -2.88 -0.68 8.66
N MET A 480 -1.63 -0.56 9.08
CA MET A 480 -1.28 0.26 10.26
C MET A 480 -1.32 1.76 9.95
N GLY A 481 -1.14 2.14 8.71
CA GLY A 481 -1.21 3.52 8.22
C GLY A 481 -2.62 3.99 7.84
N GLU A 482 -3.69 3.21 8.09
CA GLU A 482 -5.06 3.55 7.68
C GLU A 482 -5.49 4.94 8.16
N SER A 483 -5.22 5.29 9.42
CA SER A 483 -5.62 6.58 9.97
C SER A 483 -4.88 7.75 9.32
N LEU A 484 -3.60 7.57 9.00
CA LEU A 484 -2.77 8.54 8.28
C LEU A 484 -3.28 8.71 6.85
N ALA A 485 -3.42 7.63 6.11
CA ALA A 485 -3.90 7.66 4.73
C ALA A 485 -5.29 8.31 4.62
N ARG A 486 -6.21 8.00 5.54
CA ARG A 486 -7.55 8.64 5.57
C ARG A 486 -7.48 10.14 5.84
N MET A 487 -6.54 10.60 6.66
CA MET A 487 -6.29 12.03 6.90
C MET A 487 -5.74 12.69 5.63
N GLU A 488 -4.71 12.13 5.03
CA GLU A 488 -4.06 12.65 3.81
C GLU A 488 -5.05 12.73 2.64
N LEU A 489 -5.80 11.65 2.40
CA LEU A 489 -6.82 11.60 1.35
C LEU A 489 -7.88 12.68 1.55
N PHE A 490 -8.36 12.85 2.78
CA PHE A 490 -9.40 13.84 3.09
C PHE A 490 -8.88 15.27 2.94
N LEU A 491 -7.75 15.59 3.57
CA LEU A 491 -7.20 16.96 3.56
C LEU A 491 -6.78 17.40 2.16
N PHE A 492 -6.15 16.49 1.38
CA PHE A 492 -5.84 16.78 -0.01
C PHE A 492 -7.12 17.03 -0.81
N THR A 493 -8.06 16.09 -0.78
CA THR A 493 -9.28 16.16 -1.60
C THR A 493 -10.07 17.42 -1.31
N ALA A 494 -10.34 17.70 -0.04
CA ALA A 494 -11.14 18.86 0.35
C ALA A 494 -10.46 20.19 -0.03
N ASN A 495 -9.18 20.35 0.30
CA ASN A 495 -8.48 21.60 0.05
C ASN A 495 -8.12 21.79 -1.42
N PHE A 496 -7.73 20.72 -2.13
CA PHE A 496 -7.39 20.81 -3.55
C PHE A 496 -8.62 21.20 -4.38
N PHE A 497 -9.74 20.48 -4.24
CA PHE A 497 -10.93 20.72 -5.06
C PHE A 497 -11.73 21.95 -4.63
N ARG A 498 -11.50 22.48 -3.45
CA ARG A 498 -11.95 23.84 -3.10
C ARG A 498 -11.21 24.91 -3.91
N ASN A 499 -9.91 24.74 -4.16
CA ASN A 499 -9.05 25.73 -4.79
C ASN A 499 -8.91 25.57 -6.30
N PHE A 500 -9.18 24.38 -6.85
CA PHE A 500 -8.95 24.05 -8.24
C PHE A 500 -10.06 23.18 -8.83
N THR A 501 -10.27 23.32 -10.13
CA THR A 501 -11.05 22.40 -10.96
C THR A 501 -10.09 21.66 -11.88
N VAL A 502 -10.26 20.35 -12.02
CA VAL A 502 -9.49 19.53 -12.97
C VAL A 502 -10.34 19.17 -14.18
N LEU A 503 -9.74 19.31 -15.35
CA LEU A 503 -10.39 19.09 -16.64
C LEU A 503 -9.47 18.25 -17.53
N PRO A 504 -10.00 17.48 -18.48
CA PRO A 504 -9.16 16.86 -19.50
C PRO A 504 -8.45 17.93 -20.32
N VAL A 505 -7.21 17.66 -20.74
CA VAL A 505 -6.47 18.54 -21.66
C VAL A 505 -7.23 18.65 -22.97
N ASP A 506 -7.67 17.51 -23.51
CA ASP A 506 -8.56 17.44 -24.66
C ASP A 506 -9.89 16.77 -24.25
N PRO A 507 -11.00 17.50 -24.25
CA PRO A 507 -12.32 16.94 -23.93
C PRO A 507 -12.79 15.83 -24.88
N LEU A 508 -12.27 15.79 -26.11
CA LEU A 508 -12.61 14.76 -27.10
C LEU A 508 -11.78 13.47 -26.93
N SER A 509 -10.64 13.59 -26.22
CA SER A 509 -9.74 12.45 -25.93
C SER A 509 -9.35 12.45 -24.46
N PRO A 510 -10.30 12.19 -23.54
CA PRO A 510 -10.00 12.17 -22.11
C PRO A 510 -9.05 11.01 -21.75
N PRO A 511 -8.31 11.08 -20.64
CA PRO A 511 -7.45 10.02 -20.18
C PRO A 511 -8.22 8.69 -19.99
N SER A 512 -7.53 7.57 -20.21
CA SER A 512 -8.11 6.25 -19.99
C SER A 512 -8.32 5.96 -18.48
N SER A 513 -9.44 5.36 -18.14
CA SER A 513 -9.68 4.80 -16.80
C SER A 513 -9.08 3.41 -16.59
N GLU A 514 -8.42 2.85 -17.61
CA GLU A 514 -7.72 1.56 -17.49
C GLU A 514 -6.56 1.66 -16.50
N LYS A 515 -6.23 0.51 -15.91
CA LYS A 515 -5.19 0.41 -14.90
C LYS A 515 -3.97 -0.31 -15.47
N GLU A 516 -2.80 0.21 -15.17
CA GLU A 516 -1.57 -0.57 -15.34
C GLU A 516 -1.59 -1.75 -14.37
N LYS A 517 -1.15 -2.90 -14.86
CA LYS A 517 -1.09 -4.14 -14.07
C LYS A 517 0.19 -4.13 -13.24
N GLY A 518 0.05 -4.58 -12.00
CA GLY A 518 1.18 -4.72 -11.11
C GLY A 518 0.76 -5.38 -9.79
N PHE A 519 1.70 -5.49 -8.90
CA PHE A 519 1.44 -5.82 -7.49
C PHE A 519 0.50 -4.76 -6.87
N SER A 520 0.79 -3.48 -7.07
CA SER A 520 -0.12 -2.36 -6.96
C SER A 520 -0.58 -1.93 -8.36
N VAL A 521 -1.84 -1.55 -8.50
CA VAL A 521 -2.36 -0.99 -9.76
C VAL A 521 -2.12 0.50 -9.81
N HIS A 522 -1.82 1.01 -11.00
CA HIS A 522 -1.60 2.44 -11.27
C HIS A 522 -2.54 2.94 -12.34
N PRO A 523 -2.92 4.23 -12.32
CA PRO A 523 -3.52 4.83 -13.51
C PRO A 523 -2.47 4.91 -14.62
N ILE A 524 -2.89 4.73 -15.87
CA ILE A 524 -2.02 5.07 -17.00
C ILE A 524 -1.61 6.54 -16.84
N PRO A 525 -0.33 6.92 -16.99
CA PRO A 525 0.12 8.29 -16.81
C PRO A 525 -0.69 9.27 -17.64
N TYR A 526 -1.19 10.33 -17.01
CA TYR A 526 -2.01 11.33 -17.67
C TYR A 526 -1.63 12.76 -17.26
N LYS A 527 -2.01 13.72 -18.08
CA LYS A 527 -1.97 15.15 -17.78
C LYS A 527 -3.39 15.68 -17.64
N CYS A 528 -3.55 16.76 -16.92
CA CYS A 528 -4.82 17.45 -16.75
C CYS A 528 -4.66 18.96 -16.88
N ARG A 529 -5.70 19.65 -17.31
CA ARG A 529 -5.82 21.09 -17.19
C ARG A 529 -6.33 21.41 -15.79
N ILE A 530 -5.68 22.34 -15.11
CA ILE A 530 -6.03 22.76 -13.75
C ILE A 530 -6.42 24.23 -13.81
N GLU A 531 -7.63 24.54 -13.37
CA GLU A 531 -8.16 25.90 -13.32
C GLU A 531 -8.33 26.33 -11.86
N PRO A 532 -7.73 27.49 -11.46
CA PRO A 532 -7.98 28.07 -10.14
C PRO A 532 -9.47 28.40 -9.99
N ARG A 533 -10.02 28.13 -8.80
CA ARG A 533 -11.36 28.57 -8.40
C ARG A 533 -11.25 29.86 -7.59
N THR A 534 -12.19 30.74 -7.79
CA THR A 534 -12.33 32.03 -7.08
C THR A 534 -12.96 31.85 -5.72
#